data_2e48a62dcd491d3d8a2687d6cb976913
#
_entry.id   2e48a62dcd491d3d8a2687d6cb976913
#
_cell.length_a   1.000
_cell.length_b   1.000
_cell.length_c   1.000
_cell.angle_alpha   90.00
_cell.angle_beta   90.00
_cell.angle_gamma   90.00
#
_symmetry.space_group_name_H-M   'P 1'
#
loop_
_entity.id
_entity.type
_entity.pdbx_description
1 polymer ?
#
loop_
_entity_poly.entity_id
_entity_poly.type
_entity_poly.pdbx_seq_one_letter_code
_entity_poly.pdbx_strand_id
1 'polypeptide(L)'
;MGNATFQAIPFSGTEELTDYIVLDLETTGLSPSSCQIIQLAAVHFVDHREAACFSTYIDPRCHIPAAVTRLTGISDETVAGAPFIEDVFMDFVRFLWKAPFVTGWNVSFDLGFLSAVIGEDISTYFRPFDTMTLYGRSVGRPRCRLSDACDAIGFAASFHDALDDCRACGAVLSWLCQGNRMDHAFHSREERQAALGTYLARASSGECPISEGDVRRGGALDGKSVVFTGALSFARSAAKALAQAAGAAVKTAVSKKTDFLVVGEQDEVLVGCDGMSEKEEKAAALNQQGASISVISEKQFLEMLQM
;
A
#
# COMPACT_ATOMS: atom_id res chain seq x y z
N MET A 1 -10.74 -5.14 18.51
CA MET A 1 -9.69 -5.04 17.47
C MET A 1 -8.70 -4.02 17.97
N GLY A 2 -7.64 -4.49 18.61
CA GLY A 2 -6.60 -3.62 19.17
C GLY A 2 -5.65 -3.23 18.04
N ASN A 3 -5.46 -1.92 17.84
CA ASN A 3 -4.33 -1.41 17.07
C ASN A 3 -3.06 -1.96 17.71
N ALA A 4 -2.33 -2.80 17.02
CA ALA A 4 -0.98 -3.16 17.40
C ALA A 4 -0.18 -1.85 17.48
N THR A 5 0.05 -1.37 18.68
CA THR A 5 0.93 -0.22 18.92
C THR A 5 2.34 -0.75 18.71
N PHE A 6 2.90 -0.54 17.51
CA PHE A 6 4.32 -0.76 17.27
C PHE A 6 5.09 -0.02 18.36
N GLN A 7 5.73 -0.78 19.23
CA GLN A 7 6.59 -0.19 20.26
C GLN A 7 7.65 0.66 19.54
N ALA A 8 7.91 1.84 20.09
CA ALA A 8 9.03 2.65 19.63
C ALA A 8 10.28 1.78 19.61
N ILE A 9 11.05 1.87 18.53
CA ILE A 9 12.28 1.12 18.36
C ILE A 9 13.09 1.24 19.65
N PRO A 10 13.45 0.13 20.29
CA PRO A 10 14.13 0.17 21.59
C PRO A 10 15.60 0.62 21.49
N PHE A 11 15.97 1.29 20.40
CA PHE A 11 17.34 1.72 20.13
C PHE A 11 17.45 3.23 20.16
N SER A 12 18.54 3.71 20.74
CA SER A 12 18.98 5.11 20.62
C SER A 12 19.51 5.45 19.22
N GLY A 13 19.76 4.44 18.37
CA GLY A 13 20.19 4.53 16.98
C GLY A 13 20.12 3.17 16.27
N THR A 14 20.11 3.18 14.94
CA THR A 14 20.14 1.98 14.09
C THR A 14 21.53 1.32 14.05
N GLU A 15 22.54 1.93 14.63
CA GLU A 15 23.95 1.52 14.59
C GLU A 15 24.22 0.20 15.31
N GLU A 16 23.35 -0.22 16.25
CA GLU A 16 23.44 -1.48 16.98
C GLU A 16 22.70 -2.63 16.29
N LEU A 17 22.04 -2.37 15.17
CA LEU A 17 21.20 -3.35 14.48
C LEU A 17 22.03 -4.17 13.48
N THR A 18 22.77 -5.16 13.98
CA THR A 18 23.67 -5.99 13.16
C THR A 18 23.14 -7.39 12.88
N ASP A 19 22.07 -7.82 13.58
CA ASP A 19 21.50 -9.17 13.48
C ASP A 19 19.96 -9.06 13.40
N TYR A 20 19.41 -9.27 12.21
CA TYR A 20 17.97 -9.09 11.94
C TYR A 20 17.50 -9.94 10.77
N ILE A 21 16.20 -10.18 10.73
CA ILE A 21 15.54 -10.82 9.58
C ILE A 21 14.62 -9.81 8.90
N VAL A 22 14.74 -9.76 7.60
CA VAL A 22 13.76 -9.10 6.74
C VAL A 22 12.82 -10.17 6.20
N LEU A 23 11.52 -9.95 6.31
CA LEU A 23 10.51 -10.81 5.71
C LEU A 23 9.62 -10.03 4.73
N ASP A 24 9.07 -10.75 3.77
CA ASP A 24 8.09 -10.25 2.81
C ASP A 24 7.21 -11.40 2.34
N LEU A 25 5.96 -11.10 1.99
CA LEU A 25 4.96 -12.06 1.55
C LEU A 25 4.30 -11.60 0.26
N GLU A 26 4.09 -12.53 -0.68
CA GLU A 26 3.12 -12.33 -1.74
C GLU A 26 1.81 -13.03 -1.39
N THR A 27 0.69 -12.38 -1.72
CA THR A 27 -0.65 -12.83 -1.31
C THR A 27 -1.66 -12.71 -2.43
N THR A 28 -2.79 -13.41 -2.34
CA THR A 28 -3.87 -13.31 -3.34
C THR A 28 -4.67 -12.00 -3.25
N GLY A 29 -4.35 -11.11 -2.29
CA GLY A 29 -5.00 -9.83 -2.07
C GLY A 29 -4.67 -9.25 -0.70
N LEU A 30 -5.27 -8.13 -0.32
CA LEU A 30 -4.83 -7.31 0.81
C LEU A 30 -5.39 -7.70 2.18
N SER A 31 -6.42 -8.54 2.24
CA SER A 31 -7.12 -8.82 3.50
C SER A 31 -6.74 -10.18 4.08
N PRO A 32 -6.04 -10.23 5.23
CA PRO A 32 -5.69 -11.49 5.88
C PRO A 32 -6.89 -12.40 6.24
N SER A 33 -8.09 -11.83 6.32
CA SER A 33 -9.31 -12.59 6.65
C SER A 33 -9.94 -13.30 5.45
N SER A 34 -9.55 -12.96 4.22
CA SER A 34 -10.18 -13.47 2.99
C SER A 34 -9.20 -13.84 1.89
N CYS A 35 -7.93 -13.49 2.03
CA CYS A 35 -6.89 -13.75 1.05
C CYS A 35 -5.86 -14.74 1.62
N GLN A 36 -5.08 -15.35 0.73
CA GLN A 36 -4.12 -16.40 1.06
C GLN A 36 -2.71 -15.97 0.72
N ILE A 37 -1.72 -16.52 1.41
CA ILE A 37 -0.30 -16.38 1.08
C ILE A 37 0.02 -17.26 -0.13
N ILE A 38 0.79 -16.72 -1.09
CA ILE A 38 1.26 -17.43 -2.29
C ILE A 38 2.79 -17.52 -2.38
N GLN A 39 3.51 -16.68 -1.62
CA GLN A 39 4.97 -16.81 -1.43
C GLN A 39 5.32 -16.37 -0.02
N LEU A 40 6.21 -17.11 0.62
CA LEU A 40 6.88 -16.76 1.89
C LEU A 40 8.35 -16.51 1.59
N ALA A 41 8.88 -15.36 2.02
CA ALA A 41 10.30 -15.12 1.96
C ALA A 41 10.82 -14.44 3.24
N ALA A 42 12.05 -14.76 3.60
CA ALA A 42 12.79 -14.08 4.65
C ALA A 42 14.30 -14.17 4.38
N VAL A 43 15.02 -13.12 4.71
CA VAL A 43 16.48 -13.05 4.62
C VAL A 43 17.04 -12.70 5.98
N HIS A 44 17.96 -13.50 6.47
CA HIS A 44 18.71 -13.26 7.68
C HIS A 44 19.96 -12.46 7.35
N PHE A 45 20.09 -11.29 7.94
CA PHE A 45 21.26 -10.43 7.82
C PHE A 45 22.07 -10.45 9.11
N VAL A 46 23.39 -10.65 8.95
CA VAL A 46 24.39 -10.52 10.01
C VAL A 46 25.44 -9.53 9.53
N ASP A 47 25.72 -8.51 10.33
CA ASP A 47 26.62 -7.41 9.96
C ASP A 47 26.26 -6.81 8.58
N HIS A 48 24.93 -6.65 8.34
CA HIS A 48 24.35 -6.11 7.11
C HIS A 48 24.65 -6.94 5.85
N ARG A 49 24.98 -8.21 5.99
CA ARG A 49 25.21 -9.15 4.88
C ARG A 49 24.22 -10.30 4.97
N GLU A 50 23.74 -10.73 3.83
CA GLU A 50 22.90 -11.92 3.75
C GLU A 50 23.68 -13.14 4.27
N ALA A 51 23.22 -13.73 5.36
CA ALA A 51 23.80 -14.91 5.98
C ALA A 51 23.01 -16.18 5.63
N ALA A 52 21.69 -16.07 5.48
CA ALA A 52 20.80 -17.16 5.08
C ALA A 52 19.51 -16.59 4.50
N CYS A 53 18.82 -17.37 3.71
CA CYS A 53 17.48 -17.04 3.23
C CYS A 53 16.52 -18.23 3.35
N PHE A 54 15.23 -17.92 3.38
CA PHE A 54 14.12 -18.83 3.25
C PHE A 54 13.22 -18.28 2.14
N SER A 55 12.83 -19.09 1.17
CA SER A 55 11.85 -18.71 0.18
C SER A 55 11.12 -19.95 -0.33
N THR A 56 9.80 -19.86 -0.40
CA THR A 56 8.97 -20.93 -0.99
C THR A 56 7.66 -20.35 -1.54
N TYR A 57 7.20 -20.88 -2.65
CA TYR A 57 5.83 -20.70 -3.09
C TYR A 57 4.88 -21.51 -2.21
N ILE A 58 3.64 -21.08 -2.15
CA ILE A 58 2.56 -21.71 -1.38
C ILE A 58 1.38 -21.94 -2.30
N ASP A 59 0.82 -23.15 -2.30
CA ASP A 59 -0.46 -23.42 -2.94
C ASP A 59 -1.59 -22.83 -2.07
N PRO A 60 -2.26 -21.75 -2.53
CA PRO A 60 -3.29 -21.10 -1.75
C PRO A 60 -4.63 -21.87 -1.72
N ARG A 61 -4.74 -23.00 -2.44
CA ARG A 61 -5.98 -23.77 -2.66
C ARG A 61 -7.12 -22.95 -3.25
N CYS A 62 -6.81 -21.85 -3.90
CA CYS A 62 -7.78 -20.99 -4.58
C CYS A 62 -7.13 -20.36 -5.82
N HIS A 63 -7.96 -19.84 -6.71
CA HIS A 63 -7.50 -19.14 -7.89
C HIS A 63 -6.79 -17.82 -7.52
N ILE A 64 -5.61 -17.58 -8.14
CA ILE A 64 -4.86 -16.33 -7.99
C ILE A 64 -5.44 -15.30 -8.96
N PRO A 65 -5.92 -14.15 -8.46
CA PRO A 65 -6.48 -13.12 -9.32
C PRO A 65 -5.48 -12.66 -10.39
N ALA A 66 -5.96 -12.45 -11.62
CA ALA A 66 -5.11 -12.04 -12.73
C ALA A 66 -4.35 -10.71 -12.48
N ALA A 67 -4.87 -9.84 -11.62
CA ALA A 67 -4.18 -8.63 -11.20
C ALA A 67 -2.95 -8.94 -10.34
N VAL A 68 -3.06 -9.90 -9.42
CA VAL A 68 -1.94 -10.37 -8.60
C VAL A 68 -0.88 -11.04 -9.49
N THR A 69 -1.29 -11.91 -10.42
CA THR A 69 -0.35 -12.53 -11.36
C THR A 69 0.40 -11.50 -12.20
N ARG A 70 -0.28 -10.42 -12.64
CA ARG A 70 0.39 -9.33 -13.37
C ARG A 70 1.40 -8.56 -12.54
N LEU A 71 1.13 -8.42 -11.24
CA LEU A 71 1.99 -7.69 -10.31
C LEU A 71 3.21 -8.52 -9.90
N THR A 72 2.97 -9.76 -9.46
CA THR A 72 3.97 -10.64 -8.82
C THR A 72 4.61 -11.64 -9.78
N GLY A 73 3.99 -11.85 -10.95
CA GLY A 73 4.37 -12.92 -11.86
C GLY A 73 3.92 -14.32 -11.40
N ILE A 74 3.33 -14.45 -10.21
CA ILE A 74 2.90 -15.73 -9.64
C ILE A 74 1.51 -16.07 -10.18
N SER A 75 1.38 -17.22 -10.83
CA SER A 75 0.13 -17.74 -11.38
C SER A 75 -0.28 -19.05 -10.71
N ASP A 76 -1.48 -19.54 -11.01
CA ASP A 76 -1.93 -20.85 -10.54
C ASP A 76 -0.95 -21.97 -10.96
N GLU A 77 -0.34 -21.87 -12.16
CA GLU A 77 0.65 -22.81 -12.63
C GLU A 77 1.96 -22.71 -11.83
N THR A 78 2.34 -21.51 -11.39
CA THR A 78 3.56 -21.30 -10.60
C THR A 78 3.47 -22.01 -9.25
N VAL A 79 2.30 -21.99 -8.61
CA VAL A 79 2.09 -22.59 -7.30
C VAL A 79 1.59 -24.04 -7.37
N ALA A 80 1.32 -24.55 -8.56
CA ALA A 80 0.87 -25.94 -8.75
C ALA A 80 1.90 -26.94 -8.22
N GLY A 81 1.52 -27.68 -7.17
CA GLY A 81 2.41 -28.62 -6.49
C GLY A 81 3.36 -28.02 -5.46
N ALA A 82 3.25 -26.71 -5.20
CA ALA A 82 3.89 -26.09 -4.04
C ALA A 82 3.29 -26.66 -2.74
N PRO A 83 4.04 -26.61 -1.62
CA PRO A 83 3.51 -27.01 -0.31
C PRO A 83 2.33 -26.11 0.10
N PHE A 84 1.47 -26.62 0.96
CA PHE A 84 0.49 -25.80 1.64
C PHE A 84 1.13 -25.03 2.80
N ILE A 85 0.48 -23.96 3.23
CA ILE A 85 1.03 -23.09 4.30
C ILE A 85 1.28 -23.90 5.58
N GLU A 86 0.42 -24.84 5.91
CA GLU A 86 0.52 -25.68 7.10
C GLU A 86 1.78 -26.55 7.11
N ASP A 87 2.27 -26.95 5.92
CA ASP A 87 3.42 -27.84 5.78
C ASP A 87 4.75 -27.12 6.07
N VAL A 88 4.80 -25.82 5.82
CA VAL A 88 6.07 -25.04 5.87
C VAL A 88 6.08 -23.94 6.94
N PHE A 89 4.93 -23.60 7.50
CA PHE A 89 4.79 -22.47 8.42
C PHE A 89 5.72 -22.56 9.62
N MET A 90 5.81 -23.74 10.24
CA MET A 90 6.69 -23.92 11.41
C MET A 90 8.18 -23.81 11.06
N ASP A 91 8.59 -24.21 9.88
CA ASP A 91 9.97 -24.06 9.42
C ASP A 91 10.28 -22.58 9.12
N PHE A 92 9.30 -21.85 8.56
CA PHE A 92 9.40 -20.41 8.38
C PHE A 92 9.51 -19.68 9.74
N VAL A 93 8.67 -19.99 10.71
CA VAL A 93 8.73 -19.41 12.06
C VAL A 93 10.08 -19.72 12.74
N ARG A 94 10.59 -20.95 12.61
CA ARG A 94 11.93 -21.31 13.10
C ARG A 94 13.04 -20.49 12.42
N PHE A 95 12.86 -20.18 11.14
CA PHE A 95 13.78 -19.30 10.44
C PHE A 95 13.73 -17.88 11.01
N LEU A 96 12.54 -17.33 11.29
CA LEU A 96 12.39 -16.01 11.90
C LEU A 96 13.01 -15.92 13.31
N TRP A 97 13.14 -17.03 14.03
CA TRP A 97 13.77 -17.06 15.36
C TRP A 97 15.31 -17.07 15.33
N LYS A 98 15.92 -17.07 14.15
CA LYS A 98 17.39 -17.01 14.05
C LYS A 98 17.96 -15.65 14.45
N ALA A 99 17.17 -14.59 14.44
CA ALA A 99 17.59 -13.26 14.87
C ALA A 99 16.60 -12.65 15.87
N PRO A 100 17.08 -11.72 16.72
CA PRO A 100 16.24 -11.09 17.73
C PRO A 100 15.22 -10.09 17.15
N PHE A 101 15.46 -9.61 15.93
CA PHE A 101 14.66 -8.58 15.28
C PHE A 101 14.11 -9.05 13.95
N VAL A 102 12.86 -8.68 13.69
CA VAL A 102 12.16 -8.95 12.43
C VAL A 102 11.65 -7.65 11.84
N THR A 103 11.85 -7.45 10.56
CA THR A 103 11.41 -6.25 9.84
C THR A 103 10.93 -6.58 8.43
N GLY A 104 10.39 -5.61 7.75
CA GLY A 104 9.96 -5.65 6.36
C GLY A 104 9.63 -4.25 5.88
N TRP A 105 9.14 -4.14 4.65
CA TRP A 105 8.61 -2.90 4.11
C TRP A 105 7.10 -2.84 4.31
N ASN A 106 6.64 -2.12 5.34
CA ASN A 106 5.26 -2.17 5.85
C ASN A 106 4.94 -3.53 6.53
N VAL A 107 5.85 -4.01 7.34
CA VAL A 107 5.84 -5.35 7.97
C VAL A 107 4.55 -5.70 8.73
N SER A 108 3.73 -4.71 9.08
CA SER A 108 2.42 -4.95 9.69
C SER A 108 1.46 -5.72 8.79
N PHE A 109 1.57 -5.54 7.48
CA PHE A 109 0.81 -6.29 6.50
C PHE A 109 1.16 -7.78 6.58
N ASP A 110 2.44 -8.10 6.51
CA ASP A 110 2.96 -9.48 6.53
C ASP A 110 2.63 -10.19 7.84
N LEU A 111 2.88 -9.51 8.96
CA LEU A 111 2.55 -10.05 10.28
C LEU A 111 1.05 -10.27 10.46
N GLY A 112 0.21 -9.46 9.81
CA GLY A 112 -1.24 -9.66 9.79
C GLY A 112 -1.64 -10.98 9.11
N PHE A 113 -1.02 -11.32 7.97
CA PHE A 113 -1.24 -12.61 7.30
C PHE A 113 -0.71 -13.79 8.10
N LEU A 114 0.50 -13.69 8.64
CA LEU A 114 1.08 -14.74 9.50
C LEU A 114 0.24 -14.96 10.75
N SER A 115 -0.30 -13.89 11.35
CA SER A 115 -1.20 -13.96 12.51
C SER A 115 -2.51 -14.67 12.15
N ALA A 116 -3.05 -14.43 10.95
CA ALA A 116 -4.26 -15.11 10.49
C ALA A 116 -4.08 -16.63 10.33
N VAL A 117 -2.88 -17.08 9.95
CA VAL A 117 -2.56 -18.51 9.82
C VAL A 117 -2.67 -19.23 11.18
N ILE A 118 -2.18 -18.60 12.25
CA ILE A 118 -2.18 -19.24 13.60
C ILE A 118 -3.38 -18.84 14.46
N GLY A 119 -4.18 -17.85 14.04
CA GLY A 119 -5.34 -17.37 14.79
C GLY A 119 -5.00 -16.47 15.99
N GLU A 120 -3.75 -16.03 16.13
CA GLU A 120 -3.29 -15.15 17.20
C GLU A 120 -2.23 -14.15 16.71
N ASP A 121 -1.94 -13.11 17.48
CA ASP A 121 -0.99 -12.07 17.09
C ASP A 121 0.46 -12.59 17.16
N ILE A 122 1.03 -12.93 16.00
CA ILE A 122 2.39 -13.44 15.88
C ILE A 122 3.44 -12.39 16.28
N SER A 123 3.11 -11.10 16.26
CA SER A 123 4.05 -10.03 16.62
C SER A 123 4.53 -10.12 18.07
N THR A 124 3.76 -10.79 18.91
CA THR A 124 4.11 -11.01 20.32
C THR A 124 5.32 -11.93 20.52
N TYR A 125 5.65 -12.74 19.54
CA TYR A 125 6.78 -13.69 19.57
C TYR A 125 8.10 -13.11 19.07
N PHE A 126 8.07 -11.92 18.47
CA PHE A 126 9.21 -11.25 17.86
C PHE A 126 9.37 -9.83 18.40
N ARG A 127 10.43 -9.16 17.98
CA ARG A 127 10.61 -7.71 18.14
C ARG A 127 10.49 -7.05 16.76
N PRO A 128 9.28 -6.88 16.23
CA PRO A 128 9.10 -6.33 14.91
C PRO A 128 9.33 -4.82 14.91
N PHE A 129 9.90 -4.33 13.82
CA PHE A 129 9.95 -2.91 13.50
C PHE A 129 9.77 -2.74 11.98
N ASP A 130 9.47 -1.53 11.53
CA ASP A 130 9.12 -1.27 10.15
C ASP A 130 10.20 -0.43 9.47
N THR A 131 10.88 -1.01 8.48
CA THR A 131 11.96 -0.35 7.73
C THR A 131 11.44 0.82 6.90
N MET A 132 10.23 0.73 6.31
CA MET A 132 9.61 1.85 5.61
C MET A 132 9.41 3.06 6.53
N THR A 133 8.96 2.82 7.76
CA THR A 133 8.79 3.88 8.77
C THR A 133 10.12 4.52 9.16
N LEU A 134 11.18 3.70 9.33
CA LEU A 134 12.53 4.20 9.60
C LEU A 134 13.07 5.06 8.48
N TYR A 135 13.00 4.54 7.26
CA TYR A 135 13.41 5.27 6.06
C TYR A 135 12.59 6.54 5.90
N GLY A 136 11.27 6.45 5.99
CA GLY A 136 10.38 7.58 5.88
C GLY A 136 10.68 8.71 6.88
N ARG A 137 11.08 8.36 8.11
CA ARG A 137 11.54 9.34 9.12
C ARG A 137 12.87 9.99 8.71
N SER A 138 13.80 9.22 8.14
CA SER A 138 15.11 9.73 7.73
C SER A 138 15.03 10.70 6.55
N VAL A 139 14.07 10.50 5.63
CA VAL A 139 13.87 11.34 4.43
C VAL A 139 12.72 12.32 4.54
N GLY A 140 12.02 12.36 5.68
CA GLY A 140 10.88 13.25 5.90
C GLY A 140 9.61 12.87 5.11
N ARG A 141 9.51 11.63 4.59
CA ARG A 141 8.35 11.10 3.88
C ARG A 141 7.76 9.93 4.66
N PRO A 142 6.57 10.04 5.26
CA PRO A 142 6.03 9.01 6.15
C PRO A 142 5.68 7.69 5.43
N ARG A 143 5.51 7.72 4.11
CA ARG A 143 5.29 6.54 3.26
C ARG A 143 6.05 6.74 1.94
N CYS A 144 6.75 5.72 1.50
CA CYS A 144 7.41 5.66 0.20
C CYS A 144 7.42 4.21 -0.29
N ARG A 145 7.51 4.01 -1.58
CA ARG A 145 7.67 2.68 -2.17
C ARG A 145 9.08 2.17 -1.88
N LEU A 146 9.23 0.86 -1.81
CA LEU A 146 10.53 0.23 -1.70
C LEU A 146 11.41 0.57 -2.92
N SER A 147 10.82 0.58 -4.13
CA SER A 147 11.50 1.00 -5.36
C SER A 147 12.08 2.41 -5.27
N ASP A 148 11.27 3.40 -4.79
CA ASP A 148 11.74 4.78 -4.64
C ASP A 148 12.90 4.90 -3.65
N ALA A 149 12.85 4.09 -2.57
CA ALA A 149 13.93 4.05 -1.58
C ALA A 149 15.20 3.42 -2.17
N CYS A 150 15.07 2.34 -2.93
CA CYS A 150 16.18 1.69 -3.62
C CYS A 150 16.83 2.61 -4.65
N ASP A 151 16.02 3.27 -5.47
CA ASP A 151 16.52 4.26 -6.45
C ASP A 151 17.30 5.39 -5.76
N ALA A 152 16.79 5.88 -4.64
CA ALA A 152 17.43 6.96 -3.88
C ALA A 152 18.78 6.57 -3.26
N ILE A 153 18.99 5.30 -2.93
CA ILE A 153 20.25 4.78 -2.40
C ILE A 153 21.15 4.17 -3.47
N GLY A 154 20.70 4.13 -4.73
CA GLY A 154 21.43 3.55 -5.86
C GLY A 154 21.48 2.02 -5.86
N PHE A 155 20.48 1.35 -5.26
CA PHE A 155 20.38 -0.11 -5.22
C PHE A 155 19.43 -0.58 -6.33
N ALA A 156 19.95 -1.39 -7.26
CA ALA A 156 19.16 -1.99 -8.32
C ALA A 156 18.51 -3.29 -7.81
N ALA A 157 17.18 -3.38 -7.88
CA ALA A 157 16.40 -4.56 -7.50
C ALA A 157 15.32 -4.87 -8.54
N SER A 158 14.93 -6.15 -8.60
CA SER A 158 13.63 -6.55 -9.13
C SER A 158 12.61 -6.46 -8.02
N PHE A 159 11.39 -6.07 -8.32
CA PHE A 159 10.33 -5.93 -7.32
C PHE A 159 9.20 -6.91 -7.61
N HIS A 160 8.40 -7.18 -6.55
CA HIS A 160 7.28 -8.13 -6.57
C HIS A 160 7.70 -9.62 -6.69
N ASP A 161 8.91 -9.93 -6.22
CA ASP A 161 9.30 -11.24 -5.75
C ASP A 161 9.70 -11.09 -4.28
N ALA A 162 9.04 -11.81 -3.38
CA ALA A 162 9.19 -11.61 -1.94
C ALA A 162 10.65 -11.76 -1.47
N LEU A 163 11.46 -12.63 -2.09
CA LEU A 163 12.86 -12.79 -1.72
C LEU A 163 13.71 -11.58 -2.16
N ASP A 164 13.47 -11.06 -3.36
CA ASP A 164 14.18 -9.88 -3.85
C ASP A 164 13.73 -8.62 -3.10
N ASP A 165 12.46 -8.52 -2.72
CA ASP A 165 11.94 -7.42 -1.88
C ASP A 165 12.53 -7.47 -0.47
N CYS A 166 12.74 -8.66 0.13
CA CYS A 166 13.53 -8.81 1.36
C CYS A 166 14.96 -8.28 1.22
N ARG A 167 15.65 -8.59 0.10
CA ARG A 167 17.01 -8.11 -0.17
C ARG A 167 17.06 -6.59 -0.35
N ALA A 168 16.10 -6.06 -1.10
CA ALA A 168 15.94 -4.63 -1.33
C ALA A 168 15.68 -3.88 -0.02
N CYS A 169 14.77 -4.36 0.81
CA CYS A 169 14.50 -3.80 2.13
C CYS A 169 15.72 -3.88 3.05
N GLY A 170 16.45 -5.01 3.04
CA GLY A 170 17.70 -5.17 3.77
C GLY A 170 18.79 -4.20 3.34
N ALA A 171 18.91 -3.91 2.05
CA ALA A 171 19.84 -2.90 1.52
C ALA A 171 19.50 -1.49 2.04
N VAL A 172 18.22 -1.12 2.03
CA VAL A 172 17.76 0.17 2.58
C VAL A 172 18.05 0.25 4.07
N LEU A 173 17.79 -0.81 4.83
CA LEU A 173 18.06 -0.85 6.27
C LEU A 173 19.56 -0.76 6.54
N SER A 174 20.38 -1.51 5.81
CA SER A 174 21.85 -1.45 5.90
C SER A 174 22.37 -0.04 5.65
N TRP A 175 21.82 0.63 4.62
CA TRP A 175 22.17 2.02 4.30
C TRP A 175 21.82 2.97 5.47
N LEU A 176 20.67 2.81 6.10
CA LEU A 176 20.26 3.59 7.28
C LEU A 176 21.19 3.33 8.47
N CYS A 177 21.56 2.06 8.72
CA CYS A 177 22.45 1.66 9.83
C CYS A 177 23.86 2.18 9.69
N GLN A 178 24.33 2.45 8.48
CA GLN A 178 25.64 3.06 8.22
C GLN A 178 25.66 4.57 8.51
N GLY A 179 24.63 5.11 9.15
CA GLY A 179 24.54 6.52 9.51
C GLY A 179 24.23 7.43 8.32
N ASN A 180 23.88 6.85 7.17
CA ASN A 180 23.50 7.61 6.01
C ASN A 180 22.17 8.31 6.26
N ARG A 181 22.09 9.57 5.94
CA ARG A 181 20.89 10.39 5.93
C ARG A 181 20.83 11.13 4.62
N MET A 182 19.66 11.23 4.04
CA MET A 182 19.53 12.13 2.89
C MET A 182 19.66 13.58 3.36
N ASP A 183 20.57 14.33 2.77
CA ASP A 183 20.81 15.75 3.09
C ASP A 183 19.58 16.63 2.81
N HIS A 184 18.52 16.09 2.25
CA HIS A 184 17.23 16.74 2.02
C HIS A 184 16.17 16.38 3.06
N ALA A 185 16.55 15.77 4.19
CA ALA A 185 15.61 15.53 5.28
C ALA A 185 15.11 16.87 5.84
N PHE A 186 13.81 17.07 5.83
CA PHE A 186 13.18 18.21 6.49
C PHE A 186 13.47 18.14 7.98
N HIS A 187 14.36 18.99 8.45
CA HIS A 187 14.94 18.93 9.81
C HIS A 187 13.98 19.39 10.89
N SER A 188 12.92 20.10 10.55
CA SER A 188 11.95 20.62 11.54
C SER A 188 10.52 20.18 11.25
N ARG A 189 9.69 20.23 12.31
CA ARG A 189 8.23 20.04 12.19
C ARG A 189 7.62 21.09 11.26
N GLU A 190 8.18 22.29 11.26
CA GLU A 190 7.74 23.42 10.45
C GLU A 190 8.08 23.22 8.98
N GLU A 191 9.28 22.72 8.66
CA GLU A 191 9.69 22.36 7.29
C GLU A 191 8.87 21.21 6.75
N ARG A 192 8.56 20.19 7.56
CA ARG A 192 7.65 19.10 7.18
C ARG A 192 6.24 19.59 6.91
N GLN A 193 5.76 20.53 7.72
CA GLN A 193 4.43 21.11 7.55
C GLN A 193 4.36 22.04 6.34
N ALA A 194 5.45 22.75 6.03
CA ALA A 194 5.60 23.55 4.82
C ALA A 194 5.67 22.67 3.56
N ALA A 195 6.42 21.55 3.61
CA ALA A 195 6.50 20.59 2.50
C ALA A 195 5.16 19.89 2.26
N LEU A 196 4.46 19.47 3.32
CA LEU A 196 3.10 18.94 3.22
C LEU A 196 2.15 20.02 2.70
N GLY A 197 2.29 21.26 3.14
CA GLY A 197 1.55 22.40 2.61
C GLY A 197 1.82 22.63 1.11
N THR A 198 3.08 22.55 0.69
CA THR A 198 3.49 22.67 -0.72
C THR A 198 2.99 21.49 -1.56
N TYR A 199 3.04 20.25 -1.04
CA TYR A 199 2.46 19.06 -1.68
C TYR A 199 0.95 19.18 -1.83
N LEU A 200 0.26 19.55 -0.75
CA LEU A 200 -1.20 19.80 -0.77
C LEU A 200 -1.55 21.00 -1.66
N ALA A 201 -0.72 22.04 -1.72
CA ALA A 201 -0.88 23.16 -2.62
C ALA A 201 -0.65 22.76 -4.09
N ARG A 202 0.34 21.89 -4.39
CA ARG A 202 0.55 21.34 -5.74
C ARG A 202 -0.59 20.43 -6.17
N ALA A 203 -1.05 19.54 -5.29
CA ALA A 203 -2.25 18.72 -5.53
C ALA A 203 -3.54 19.57 -5.60
N SER A 204 -3.48 20.82 -5.13
CA SER A 204 -4.61 21.78 -5.14
C SER A 204 -4.42 22.91 -6.15
N SER A 205 -3.29 23.01 -6.85
CA SER A 205 -2.92 24.16 -7.68
C SER A 205 -3.17 23.94 -9.18
N GLY A 206 -3.68 22.79 -9.55
CA GLY A 206 -4.31 22.65 -10.86
C GLY A 206 -5.50 23.62 -10.90
N GLU A 207 -5.47 24.63 -11.77
CA GLU A 207 -6.64 25.46 -12.03
C GLU A 207 -7.79 24.53 -12.45
N CYS A 208 -8.95 24.72 -11.82
CA CYS A 208 -10.13 23.97 -12.21
C CYS A 208 -10.48 24.36 -13.66
N PRO A 209 -10.52 23.41 -14.59
CA PRO A 209 -10.69 23.72 -16.01
C PRO A 209 -12.08 24.26 -16.36
N ILE A 210 -13.01 24.24 -15.41
CA ILE A 210 -14.42 24.65 -15.57
C ILE A 210 -14.79 25.55 -14.39
N SER A 211 -15.46 26.67 -14.66
CA SER A 211 -16.04 27.52 -13.63
C SER A 211 -17.45 27.04 -13.24
N GLU A 212 -17.92 27.37 -12.04
CA GLU A 212 -19.30 27.05 -11.63
C GLU A 212 -20.36 27.65 -12.56
N GLY A 213 -20.02 28.75 -13.24
CA GLY A 213 -20.91 29.42 -14.20
C GLY A 213 -21.08 28.63 -15.50
N ASP A 214 -20.15 27.75 -15.83
CA ASP A 214 -20.16 26.93 -17.05
C ASP A 214 -20.86 25.58 -16.85
N VAL A 215 -21.28 25.29 -15.60
CA VAL A 215 -21.92 24.02 -15.25
C VAL A 215 -23.39 24.01 -15.64
N ARG A 216 -23.81 23.02 -16.40
CA ARG A 216 -25.21 22.86 -16.82
C ARG A 216 -26.07 22.24 -15.72
N ARG A 217 -27.01 22.97 -15.18
CA ARG A 217 -28.05 22.42 -14.30
C ARG A 217 -29.06 21.59 -15.09
N GLY A 218 -29.55 20.50 -14.50
CA GLY A 218 -30.49 19.60 -15.14
C GLY A 218 -29.84 18.66 -16.17
N GLY A 219 -28.50 18.54 -16.15
CA GLY A 219 -27.73 17.63 -17.00
C GLY A 219 -27.64 16.22 -16.42
N ALA A 220 -26.63 15.48 -16.90
CA ALA A 220 -26.39 14.06 -16.55
C ALA A 220 -26.18 13.79 -15.06
N LEU A 221 -25.77 14.79 -14.29
CA LEU A 221 -25.47 14.67 -12.84
C LEU A 221 -26.64 15.15 -11.96
N ASP A 222 -27.70 15.72 -12.52
CA ASP A 222 -28.81 16.24 -11.72
C ASP A 222 -29.55 15.14 -10.96
N GLY A 223 -29.72 15.34 -9.65
CA GLY A 223 -30.30 14.36 -8.73
C GLY A 223 -29.45 13.12 -8.45
N LYS A 224 -28.24 13.02 -9.02
CA LYS A 224 -27.35 11.88 -8.89
C LYS A 224 -26.49 11.93 -7.64
N SER A 225 -26.13 10.77 -7.10
CA SER A 225 -25.22 10.63 -5.97
C SER A 225 -23.80 10.34 -6.47
N VAL A 226 -22.85 11.23 -6.14
CA VAL A 226 -21.47 11.19 -6.63
C VAL A 226 -20.50 10.99 -5.47
N VAL A 227 -19.54 10.10 -5.64
CA VAL A 227 -18.42 9.86 -4.73
C VAL A 227 -17.10 10.06 -5.49
N PHE A 228 -16.10 10.62 -4.84
CA PHE A 228 -14.76 10.80 -5.41
C PHE A 228 -13.73 9.93 -4.71
N THR A 229 -12.78 9.35 -5.49
CA THR A 229 -11.61 8.62 -5.01
C THR A 229 -10.38 8.98 -5.85
N GLY A 230 -9.17 8.66 -5.37
CA GLY A 230 -7.92 9.02 -6.06
C GLY A 230 -7.59 10.53 -6.01
N ALA A 231 -6.45 10.92 -6.56
CA ALA A 231 -6.03 12.32 -6.69
C ALA A 231 -6.65 12.93 -7.95
N LEU A 232 -7.38 14.01 -7.79
CA LEU A 232 -7.89 14.78 -8.93
C LEU A 232 -6.81 15.77 -9.40
N SER A 233 -6.83 16.14 -10.68
CA SER A 233 -5.90 17.11 -11.25
C SER A 233 -6.08 18.52 -10.70
N PHE A 234 -7.20 18.79 -10.02
CA PHE A 234 -7.52 20.05 -9.36
C PHE A 234 -8.14 19.82 -7.97
N ALA A 235 -8.34 20.87 -7.20
CA ALA A 235 -8.79 20.78 -5.82
C ALA A 235 -10.11 19.98 -5.69
N ARG A 236 -10.13 18.97 -4.84
CA ARG A 236 -11.32 18.14 -4.58
C ARG A 236 -12.52 18.96 -4.06
N SER A 237 -12.26 20.08 -3.38
CA SER A 237 -13.30 21.04 -2.97
C SER A 237 -13.99 21.66 -4.19
N ALA A 238 -13.22 22.04 -5.21
CA ALA A 238 -13.78 22.55 -6.47
C ALA A 238 -14.58 21.46 -7.22
N ALA A 239 -14.07 20.23 -7.31
CA ALA A 239 -14.83 19.11 -7.90
C ALA A 239 -16.17 18.88 -7.21
N LYS A 240 -16.19 18.97 -5.88
CA LYS A 240 -17.44 18.88 -5.10
C LYS A 240 -18.39 20.04 -5.38
N ALA A 241 -17.88 21.27 -5.46
CA ALA A 241 -18.67 22.45 -5.77
C ALA A 241 -19.29 22.36 -7.17
N LEU A 242 -18.52 21.94 -8.16
CA LEU A 242 -19.01 21.72 -9.54
C LEU A 242 -20.11 20.64 -9.59
N ALA A 243 -19.91 19.49 -8.90
CA ALA A 243 -20.93 18.46 -8.84
C ALA A 243 -22.23 18.97 -8.19
N GLN A 244 -22.11 19.74 -7.10
CA GLN A 244 -23.26 20.37 -6.44
C GLN A 244 -23.95 21.44 -7.32
N ALA A 245 -23.18 22.23 -8.05
CA ALA A 245 -23.71 23.20 -9.00
C ALA A 245 -24.50 22.51 -10.13
N ALA A 246 -24.08 21.29 -10.54
CA ALA A 246 -24.79 20.44 -11.50
C ALA A 246 -26.03 19.75 -10.91
N GLY A 247 -26.35 19.93 -9.63
CA GLY A 247 -27.49 19.30 -8.95
C GLY A 247 -27.18 17.92 -8.32
N ALA A 248 -25.92 17.50 -8.27
CA ALA A 248 -25.55 16.21 -7.69
C ALA A 248 -25.46 16.25 -6.15
N ALA A 249 -25.77 15.12 -5.52
CA ALA A 249 -25.56 14.89 -4.09
C ALA A 249 -24.19 14.26 -3.87
N VAL A 250 -23.21 15.04 -3.38
CA VAL A 250 -21.86 14.54 -3.10
C VAL A 250 -21.82 13.77 -1.78
N LYS A 251 -21.31 12.55 -1.81
CA LYS A 251 -21.15 11.65 -0.65
C LYS A 251 -19.68 11.32 -0.41
N THR A 252 -19.36 10.94 0.83
CA THR A 252 -18.00 10.56 1.24
C THR A 252 -17.72 9.07 1.10
N ALA A 253 -18.76 8.24 1.14
CA ALA A 253 -18.67 6.78 1.09
C ALA A 253 -19.55 6.20 -0.01
N VAL A 254 -19.07 5.12 -0.64
CA VAL A 254 -19.82 4.35 -1.64
C VAL A 254 -20.90 3.51 -0.94
N SER A 255 -22.10 3.51 -1.51
CA SER A 255 -23.27 2.74 -1.03
C SER A 255 -24.11 2.28 -2.22
N LYS A 256 -25.13 1.45 -2.00
CA LYS A 256 -26.09 1.01 -3.04
C LYS A 256 -26.85 2.18 -3.71
N LYS A 257 -26.81 3.37 -3.09
CA LYS A 257 -27.44 4.59 -3.61
C LYS A 257 -26.47 5.50 -4.35
N THR A 258 -25.23 5.07 -4.56
CA THR A 258 -24.23 5.81 -5.33
C THR A 258 -24.49 5.58 -6.81
N ASP A 259 -24.62 6.65 -7.58
CA ASP A 259 -24.76 6.56 -9.03
C ASP A 259 -23.40 6.58 -9.73
N PHE A 260 -22.51 7.50 -9.31
CA PHE A 260 -21.19 7.66 -9.90
C PHE A 260 -20.08 7.62 -8.86
N LEU A 261 -19.04 6.85 -9.18
CA LEU A 261 -17.74 6.91 -8.51
C LEU A 261 -16.73 7.53 -9.46
N VAL A 262 -16.34 8.77 -9.18
CA VAL A 262 -15.32 9.48 -9.96
C VAL A 262 -13.94 9.08 -9.45
N VAL A 263 -13.12 8.55 -10.35
CA VAL A 263 -11.77 8.08 -10.06
C VAL A 263 -10.78 9.06 -10.67
N GLY A 264 -9.98 9.70 -9.83
CA GLY A 264 -8.81 10.46 -10.22
C GLY A 264 -7.60 9.57 -10.40
N GLU A 265 -6.42 10.19 -10.51
CA GLU A 265 -5.15 9.47 -10.52
C GLU A 265 -5.03 8.66 -9.21
N GLN A 266 -4.81 7.37 -9.34
CA GLN A 266 -4.64 6.50 -8.19
C GLN A 266 -3.17 6.55 -7.78
N ASP A 267 -2.93 6.80 -6.51
CA ASP A 267 -1.61 6.57 -5.93
C ASP A 267 -1.46 5.05 -5.76
N GLU A 268 -0.57 4.46 -6.54
CA GLU A 268 -0.31 3.01 -6.55
C GLU A 268 0.07 2.46 -5.16
N VAL A 269 0.46 3.34 -4.22
CA VAL A 269 0.71 3.00 -2.81
C VAL A 269 -0.60 2.89 -2.00
N LEU A 270 -1.67 3.56 -2.46
CA LEU A 270 -2.97 3.62 -1.77
C LEU A 270 -4.02 2.69 -2.41
N VAL A 271 -3.73 2.10 -3.55
CA VAL A 271 -4.60 1.12 -4.21
C VAL A 271 -4.14 -0.29 -3.90
N GLY A 272 -5.07 -1.23 -3.91
CA GLY A 272 -4.77 -2.65 -3.78
C GLY A 272 -3.86 -3.16 -4.91
N CYS A 273 -3.38 -4.37 -4.77
CA CYS A 273 -2.59 -5.05 -5.82
C CYS A 273 -3.36 -5.19 -7.15
N ASP A 274 -4.67 -4.98 -7.14
CA ASP A 274 -5.54 -4.90 -8.32
C ASP A 274 -5.60 -3.49 -8.96
N GLY A 275 -4.85 -2.52 -8.40
CA GLY A 275 -4.85 -1.13 -8.83
C GLY A 275 -6.14 -0.37 -8.48
N MET A 276 -7.02 -0.96 -7.66
CA MET A 276 -8.28 -0.35 -7.25
C MET A 276 -8.19 0.22 -5.84
N SER A 277 -8.83 1.35 -5.61
CA SER A 277 -9.03 1.89 -4.26
C SER A 277 -10.13 1.11 -3.52
N GLU A 278 -10.13 1.14 -2.19
CA GLU A 278 -11.20 0.55 -1.36
C GLU A 278 -12.61 0.95 -1.82
N LYS A 279 -12.75 2.14 -2.39
CA LYS A 279 -14.04 2.62 -2.91
C LYS A 279 -14.42 1.96 -4.23
N GLU A 280 -13.45 1.66 -5.08
CA GLU A 280 -13.68 0.93 -6.33
C GLU A 280 -14.00 -0.53 -6.06
N GLU A 281 -13.26 -1.19 -5.17
CA GLU A 281 -13.57 -2.54 -4.70
C GLU A 281 -14.99 -2.62 -4.13
N LYS A 282 -15.34 -1.65 -3.27
CA LYS A 282 -16.67 -1.58 -2.70
C LYS A 282 -17.76 -1.34 -3.75
N ALA A 283 -17.48 -0.52 -4.77
CA ALA A 283 -18.42 -0.28 -5.89
C ALA A 283 -18.59 -1.58 -6.69
N ALA A 284 -17.51 -2.28 -7.01
CA ALA A 284 -17.54 -3.57 -7.70
C ALA A 284 -18.35 -4.61 -6.92
N ALA A 285 -18.09 -4.76 -5.61
CA ALA A 285 -18.81 -5.69 -4.75
C ALA A 285 -20.33 -5.36 -4.65
N LEU A 286 -20.69 -4.08 -4.59
CA LEU A 286 -22.09 -3.67 -4.57
C LEU A 286 -22.77 -3.90 -5.91
N ASN A 287 -22.06 -3.70 -7.03
CA ASN A 287 -22.58 -3.99 -8.37
C ASN A 287 -22.86 -5.48 -8.58
N GLN A 288 -22.00 -6.37 -8.03
CA GLN A 288 -22.26 -7.82 -7.99
C GLN A 288 -23.52 -8.17 -7.19
N GLN A 289 -23.90 -7.32 -6.23
CA GLN A 289 -25.11 -7.46 -5.41
C GLN A 289 -26.35 -6.73 -6.02
N GLY A 290 -26.26 -6.30 -7.30
CA GLY A 290 -27.36 -5.69 -8.03
C GLY A 290 -27.45 -4.16 -7.91
N ALA A 291 -26.43 -3.47 -7.41
CA ALA A 291 -26.31 -2.01 -7.55
C ALA A 291 -25.92 -1.64 -9.02
N SER A 292 -26.07 -0.37 -9.37
CA SER A 292 -25.73 0.16 -10.70
C SER A 292 -24.81 1.37 -10.58
N ILE A 293 -23.65 1.17 -9.94
CA ILE A 293 -22.68 2.23 -9.72
C ILE A 293 -21.78 2.32 -10.95
N SER A 294 -21.78 3.46 -11.62
CA SER A 294 -20.90 3.73 -12.75
C SER A 294 -19.56 4.29 -12.24
N VAL A 295 -18.47 3.59 -12.53
CA VAL A 295 -17.10 4.06 -12.26
C VAL A 295 -16.65 4.87 -13.48
N ILE A 296 -16.34 6.16 -13.27
CA ILE A 296 -15.97 7.11 -14.33
C ILE A 296 -14.65 7.81 -14.00
N SER A 297 -13.91 8.18 -15.04
CA SER A 297 -12.70 8.99 -14.89
C SER A 297 -13.01 10.44 -14.57
N GLU A 298 -12.02 11.19 -14.06
CA GLU A 298 -12.10 12.63 -13.90
C GLU A 298 -12.48 13.35 -15.22
N LYS A 299 -11.90 12.92 -16.34
CA LYS A 299 -12.23 13.47 -17.66
C LYS A 299 -13.70 13.29 -18.01
N GLN A 300 -14.24 12.10 -17.82
CA GLN A 300 -15.66 11.83 -18.06
C GLN A 300 -16.58 12.65 -17.14
N PHE A 301 -16.17 12.82 -15.87
CA PHE A 301 -16.88 13.70 -14.94
C PHE A 301 -16.94 15.14 -15.44
N LEU A 302 -15.82 15.70 -15.92
CA LEU A 302 -15.77 17.06 -16.47
C LEU A 302 -16.63 17.21 -17.73
N GLU A 303 -16.65 16.21 -18.61
CA GLU A 303 -17.51 16.18 -19.79
C GLU A 303 -18.99 16.17 -19.40
N MET A 304 -19.37 15.42 -18.36
CA MET A 304 -20.76 15.34 -17.86
C MET A 304 -21.25 16.65 -17.23
N LEU A 305 -20.36 17.51 -16.75
CA LEU A 305 -20.73 18.83 -16.21
C LEU A 305 -21.19 19.80 -17.31
N GLN A 306 -20.78 19.56 -18.56
CA GLN A 306 -21.08 20.42 -19.72
C GLN A 306 -22.22 19.87 -20.59
N MET A 307 -22.63 18.63 -20.34
CA MET A 307 -23.80 17.99 -21.01
C MET A 307 -25.11 18.33 -20.29
#